data_fce1705ed173d29975a9064aca4a561f
#
_entry.id   fce1705ed173d29975a9064aca4a561f
#
_cell.length_a   1.000
_cell.length_b   1.000
_cell.length_c   1.000
_cell.angle_alpha   90.00
_cell.angle_beta   90.00
_cell.angle_gamma   90.00
#
_symmetry.space_group_name_H-M   'P 1'
#
loop_
_entity.id
_entity.type
_entity.pdbx_description
1 polymer ?
#
loop_
_entity_poly.entity_id
_entity_poly.type
_entity_poly.pdbx_seq_one_letter_code
_entity_poly.pdbx_strand_id
1 'polypeptide(L)'
;MSYNLYISNSNVLSILIIFLVINIIFIFLKIFKKENTDYKFIYGMFRTKKLMEIMKKISNSKFSKFLSILSLILGPILITLAVFFLFFGILTRTPTYAPALPGISYGPITLPITQTIISIFIAAFIHEFAHGILVYKNNLDLKSWGFFYLGPLMGAFVEPDEKEIEKLNKKEQIKIYSTGAAINIIAGLIFLFLFFSSLYIISIFNLATPYVKILYTLPNTYAYNVIPNNTILYSINGNQILYLNQIEGVLNNTKPGEYILLNTSAGLFNIELTNKDNKPFIGIVTEQEYDYKVPGIDFIESLLFWLFVINVGLGIGNMIPIYPLDGGKTMKSILEIFLDKKESRIITLSLSIILLALILYNISFIL
;
A
#
# COMPACT_ATOMS: atom_id res chain seq x y z
N MET A 1 -0.45 -19.47 -11.80
CA MET A 1 -1.75 -18.78 -11.72
C MET A 1 -1.61 -17.48 -12.46
N SER A 2 -2.38 -17.24 -13.51
CA SER A 2 -2.43 -15.93 -14.17
C SER A 2 -3.27 -15.00 -13.28
N TYR A 3 -2.69 -13.92 -12.83
CA TYR A 3 -3.42 -12.86 -12.10
C TYR A 3 -4.17 -12.04 -13.15
N ASN A 4 -5.48 -12.14 -13.20
CA ASN A 4 -6.27 -11.28 -14.10
C ASN A 4 -6.34 -9.87 -13.48
N LEU A 5 -5.73 -8.89 -14.15
CA LEU A 5 -5.96 -7.47 -13.89
C LEU A 5 -7.38 -7.12 -14.29
N TYR A 6 -8.22 -6.76 -13.33
CA TYR A 6 -9.62 -6.40 -13.59
C TYR A 6 -9.98 -5.08 -12.88
N ILE A 7 -10.64 -4.20 -13.59
CA ILE A 7 -11.26 -2.99 -13.04
C ILE A 7 -12.75 -3.07 -13.31
N SER A 8 -13.58 -3.00 -12.27
CA SER A 8 -15.04 -2.96 -12.42
C SER A 8 -15.49 -1.61 -12.99
N ASN A 9 -16.64 -1.59 -13.69
CA ASN A 9 -17.22 -0.34 -14.21
C ASN A 9 -17.51 0.68 -13.10
N SER A 10 -17.89 0.23 -11.91
CA SER A 10 -18.09 1.11 -10.74
C SER A 10 -16.78 1.75 -10.26
N ASN A 11 -15.67 1.03 -10.33
CA ASN A 11 -14.35 1.55 -10.00
C ASN A 11 -13.89 2.61 -11.00
N VAL A 12 -14.12 2.40 -12.30
CA VAL A 12 -13.82 3.39 -13.34
C VAL A 12 -14.56 4.70 -13.07
N LEU A 13 -15.88 4.61 -12.76
CA LEU A 13 -16.68 5.80 -12.45
C LEU A 13 -16.16 6.53 -11.21
N SER A 14 -15.81 5.79 -10.15
CA SER A 14 -15.26 6.39 -8.92
C SER A 14 -13.93 7.11 -9.17
N ILE A 15 -13.03 6.52 -9.95
CA ILE A 15 -11.75 7.14 -10.34
C ILE A 15 -11.99 8.42 -11.14
N LEU A 16 -12.94 8.43 -12.07
CA LEU A 16 -13.30 9.62 -12.86
C LEU A 16 -13.86 10.73 -11.97
N ILE A 17 -14.74 10.42 -11.03
CA ILE A 17 -15.29 11.40 -10.08
C ILE A 17 -14.17 12.02 -9.25
N ILE A 18 -13.27 11.21 -8.68
CA ILE A 18 -12.14 11.71 -7.88
C ILE A 18 -11.25 12.61 -8.74
N PHE A 19 -10.93 12.18 -9.96
CA PHE A 19 -10.13 12.98 -10.89
C PHE A 19 -10.79 14.33 -11.20
N LEU A 20 -12.10 14.36 -11.42
CA LEU A 20 -12.84 15.60 -11.62
C LEU A 20 -12.82 16.52 -10.39
N VAL A 21 -12.99 15.95 -9.19
CA VAL A 21 -12.92 16.72 -7.93
C VAL A 21 -11.53 17.34 -7.74
N ILE A 22 -10.45 16.59 -8.01
CA ILE A 22 -9.07 17.10 -7.96
C ILE A 22 -8.89 18.26 -8.95
N ASN A 23 -9.39 18.12 -10.18
CA ASN A 23 -9.33 19.19 -11.19
C ASN A 23 -10.05 20.45 -10.72
N ILE A 24 -11.25 20.31 -10.15
CA ILE A 24 -12.02 21.45 -9.61
C ILE A 24 -11.18 22.17 -8.54
N ILE A 25 -10.58 21.43 -7.60
CA ILE A 25 -9.72 22.01 -6.55
C ILE A 25 -8.57 22.80 -7.19
N PHE A 26 -7.87 22.23 -8.18
CA PHE A 26 -6.72 22.90 -8.81
C PHE A 26 -7.13 24.07 -9.71
N ILE A 27 -8.32 24.06 -10.31
CA ILE A 27 -8.91 25.22 -10.99
C ILE A 27 -9.13 26.36 -9.98
N PHE A 28 -9.73 26.07 -8.82
CA PHE A 28 -9.88 27.06 -7.75
C PHE A 28 -8.52 27.61 -7.29
N LEU A 29 -7.53 26.74 -7.05
CA LEU A 29 -6.18 27.17 -6.70
C LEU A 29 -5.56 28.03 -7.80
N LYS A 30 -5.77 27.73 -9.07
CA LYS A 30 -5.27 28.53 -10.20
C LYS A 30 -5.92 29.90 -10.25
N ILE A 31 -7.20 29.99 -9.93
CA ILE A 31 -7.94 31.28 -9.90
C ILE A 31 -7.43 32.15 -8.75
N PHE A 32 -7.34 31.60 -7.52
CA PHE A 32 -7.03 32.38 -6.32
C PHE A 32 -5.53 32.48 -5.99
N LYS A 33 -4.68 31.60 -6.55
CA LYS A 33 -3.23 31.51 -6.30
C LYS A 33 -2.46 31.29 -7.59
N LYS A 34 -2.73 32.13 -8.60
CA LYS A 34 -2.22 31.98 -9.98
C LYS A 34 -0.71 31.80 -10.08
N GLU A 35 0.08 32.57 -9.32
CA GLU A 35 1.54 32.51 -9.35
C GLU A 35 2.12 31.23 -8.74
N ASN A 36 1.35 30.59 -7.85
CA ASN A 36 1.79 29.41 -7.12
C ASN A 36 1.25 28.09 -7.72
N THR A 37 0.43 28.18 -8.77
CA THR A 37 -0.28 27.03 -9.32
C THR A 37 -0.02 26.88 -10.81
N ASP A 38 0.59 25.76 -11.16
CA ASP A 38 0.63 25.22 -12.53
C ASP A 38 -0.55 24.28 -12.68
N TYR A 39 -1.37 24.49 -13.71
CA TYR A 39 -2.53 23.65 -13.97
C TYR A 39 -2.62 23.28 -15.44
N LYS A 40 -2.74 21.98 -15.68
CA LYS A 40 -3.17 21.35 -16.94
C LYS A 40 -4.19 20.27 -16.57
N PHE A 41 -5.08 19.90 -17.49
CA PHE A 41 -6.18 18.96 -17.18
C PHE A 41 -5.71 17.63 -16.55
N ILE A 42 -4.59 17.04 -17.00
CA ILE A 42 -4.08 15.75 -16.49
C ILE A 42 -3.09 15.94 -15.35
N TYR A 43 -2.50 17.12 -15.21
CA TYR A 43 -1.42 17.42 -14.28
C TYR A 43 -1.60 18.80 -13.67
N GLY A 44 -1.31 18.89 -12.38
CA GLY A 44 -1.22 20.20 -11.71
C GLY A 44 -0.25 20.17 -10.56
N MET A 45 0.32 21.34 -10.26
CA MET A 45 1.26 21.53 -9.16
C MET A 45 0.92 22.83 -8.44
N PHE A 46 0.83 22.74 -7.12
CA PHE A 46 0.63 23.90 -6.24
C PHE A 46 1.81 24.03 -5.30
N ARG A 47 2.49 25.18 -5.35
CA ARG A 47 3.63 25.53 -4.49
C ARG A 47 3.22 26.49 -3.38
N THR A 48 3.80 26.31 -2.20
CA THR A 48 3.57 27.19 -1.05
C THR A 48 4.77 27.24 -0.14
N LYS A 49 4.89 28.30 0.66
CA LYS A 49 5.87 28.41 1.74
C LYS A 49 5.27 28.10 3.12
N LYS A 50 3.96 27.87 3.20
CA LYS A 50 3.32 27.46 4.45
C LYS A 50 3.93 26.11 4.87
N LEU A 51 3.98 25.83 6.16
CA LEU A 51 4.63 24.65 6.79
C LEU A 51 6.17 24.61 6.73
N MET A 52 6.84 25.41 5.88
CA MET A 52 8.31 25.47 5.87
C MET A 52 8.84 25.93 7.23
N GLU A 53 8.18 26.89 7.88
CA GLU A 53 8.52 27.33 9.22
C GLU A 53 8.36 26.23 10.28
N ILE A 54 7.32 25.38 10.13
CA ILE A 54 7.10 24.23 11.00
C ILE A 54 8.22 23.20 10.81
N MET A 55 8.59 22.88 9.56
CA MET A 55 9.73 22.00 9.25
C MET A 55 11.02 22.56 9.87
N LYS A 56 11.26 23.87 9.74
CA LYS A 56 12.43 24.56 10.31
C LYS A 56 12.42 24.52 11.84
N LYS A 57 11.26 24.68 12.48
CA LYS A 57 11.12 24.55 13.95
C LYS A 57 11.42 23.13 14.42
N ILE A 58 10.86 22.11 13.71
CA ILE A 58 11.07 20.69 14.03
C ILE A 58 12.53 20.28 13.79
N SER A 59 13.23 20.86 12.81
CA SER A 59 14.61 20.53 12.49
C SER A 59 15.57 20.74 13.67
N ASN A 60 15.24 21.59 14.62
CA ASN A 60 16.00 21.86 15.85
C ASN A 60 15.58 20.96 17.05
N SER A 61 14.63 20.06 16.86
CA SER A 61 14.09 19.22 17.95
C SER A 61 14.90 17.94 18.19
N LYS A 62 14.61 17.26 19.31
CA LYS A 62 15.13 15.91 19.58
C LYS A 62 14.62 14.90 18.54
N PHE A 63 13.42 15.09 18.01
CA PHE A 63 12.83 14.24 16.97
C PHE A 63 13.68 14.25 15.70
N SER A 64 14.13 15.41 15.24
CA SER A 64 14.98 15.48 14.02
C SER A 64 16.35 14.83 14.23
N LYS A 65 16.89 14.84 15.46
CA LYS A 65 18.13 14.12 15.80
C LYS A 65 17.90 12.60 15.72
N PHE A 66 16.82 12.12 16.31
CA PHE A 66 16.42 10.71 16.24
C PHE A 66 16.22 10.28 14.79
N LEU A 67 15.41 11.03 14.01
CA LEU A 67 15.15 10.76 12.61
C LEU A 67 16.44 10.72 11.76
N SER A 68 17.37 11.65 12.01
CA SER A 68 18.67 11.70 11.35
C SER A 68 19.52 10.45 11.57
N ILE A 69 19.57 9.94 12.82
CA ILE A 69 20.30 8.71 13.15
C ILE A 69 19.62 7.50 12.49
N LEU A 70 18.31 7.43 12.63
CA LEU A 70 17.51 6.34 12.10
C LEU A 70 17.65 6.25 10.57
N SER A 71 17.59 7.38 9.85
CA SER A 71 17.76 7.44 8.40
C SER A 71 19.12 6.91 7.96
N LEU A 72 20.18 7.21 8.70
CA LEU A 72 21.52 6.71 8.40
C LEU A 72 21.62 5.18 8.54
N ILE A 73 20.89 4.60 9.52
CA ILE A 73 20.88 3.15 9.77
C ILE A 73 19.94 2.46 8.78
N LEU A 74 18.72 2.97 8.65
CA LEU A 74 17.70 2.34 7.81
C LEU A 74 18.00 2.47 6.31
N GLY A 75 18.67 3.53 5.86
CA GLY A 75 18.96 3.73 4.44
C GLY A 75 19.61 2.49 3.78
N PRO A 76 20.80 2.05 4.23
CA PRO A 76 21.43 0.85 3.66
C PRO A 76 20.60 -0.44 3.87
N ILE A 77 19.92 -0.57 5.01
CA ILE A 77 19.06 -1.74 5.30
C ILE A 77 17.89 -1.80 4.30
N LEU A 78 17.22 -0.68 4.06
CA LEU A 78 16.07 -0.62 3.15
C LEU A 78 16.49 -0.84 1.69
N ILE A 79 17.67 -0.35 1.27
CA ILE A 79 18.25 -0.70 -0.05
C ILE A 79 18.41 -2.22 -0.16
N THR A 80 19.01 -2.84 0.86
CA THR A 80 19.24 -4.29 0.88
C THR A 80 17.92 -5.05 0.83
N LEU A 81 16.91 -4.64 1.62
CA LEU A 81 15.59 -5.24 1.61
C LEU A 81 14.88 -5.06 0.26
N ALA A 82 14.96 -3.88 -0.33
CA ALA A 82 14.36 -3.62 -1.64
C ALA A 82 14.94 -4.54 -2.73
N VAL A 83 16.26 -4.66 -2.78
CA VAL A 83 16.94 -5.57 -3.72
C VAL A 83 16.60 -7.03 -3.39
N PHE A 84 16.60 -7.42 -2.11
CA PHE A 84 16.25 -8.78 -1.68
C PHE A 84 14.83 -9.17 -2.12
N PHE A 85 13.83 -8.33 -1.88
CA PHE A 85 12.46 -8.63 -2.30
C PHE A 85 12.31 -8.75 -3.81
N LEU A 86 13.05 -7.93 -4.58
CA LEU A 86 13.05 -8.05 -6.04
C LEU A 86 13.59 -9.41 -6.49
N PHE A 87 14.76 -9.82 -6.00
CA PHE A 87 15.34 -11.12 -6.36
C PHE A 87 14.50 -12.28 -5.84
N PHE A 88 13.96 -12.19 -4.62
CA PHE A 88 13.06 -13.20 -4.07
C PHE A 88 11.83 -13.38 -4.97
N GLY A 89 11.21 -12.29 -5.40
CA GLY A 89 10.06 -12.35 -6.31
C GLY A 89 10.40 -12.98 -7.68
N ILE A 90 11.58 -12.70 -8.22
CA ILE A 90 12.04 -13.30 -9.47
C ILE A 90 12.26 -14.81 -9.30
N LEU A 91 12.93 -15.22 -8.22
CA LEU A 91 13.22 -16.64 -7.95
C LEU A 91 11.96 -17.46 -7.68
N THR A 92 11.00 -16.90 -6.97
CA THR A 92 9.73 -17.56 -6.64
C THR A 92 8.66 -17.38 -7.72
N ARG A 93 8.93 -16.59 -8.76
CA ARG A 93 7.97 -16.19 -9.80
C ARG A 93 6.70 -15.56 -9.20
N THR A 94 6.88 -14.76 -8.16
CA THR A 94 5.80 -14.02 -7.51
C THR A 94 6.03 -12.52 -7.69
N PRO A 95 5.00 -11.73 -8.02
CA PRO A 95 5.14 -10.28 -8.12
C PRO A 95 5.32 -9.70 -6.72
N THR A 96 6.52 -9.19 -6.42
CA THR A 96 6.84 -8.50 -5.16
C THR A 96 6.76 -6.98 -5.30
N TYR A 97 6.80 -6.49 -6.52
CA TYR A 97 6.61 -5.09 -6.86
C TYR A 97 5.39 -4.95 -7.77
N ALA A 98 4.42 -4.17 -7.32
CA ALA A 98 3.25 -3.81 -8.11
C ALA A 98 2.95 -2.32 -7.91
N PRO A 99 2.54 -1.59 -8.97
CA PRO A 99 2.12 -0.21 -8.80
C PRO A 99 0.86 -0.15 -7.94
N ALA A 100 0.83 0.74 -6.93
CA ALA A 100 -0.33 0.93 -6.07
C ALA A 100 -1.43 1.72 -6.81
N LEU A 101 -2.09 1.06 -7.74
CA LEU A 101 -3.16 1.67 -8.56
C LEU A 101 -4.52 1.46 -7.90
N PRO A 102 -5.23 2.55 -7.53
CA PRO A 102 -6.54 2.46 -6.88
C PRO A 102 -7.55 1.70 -7.75
N GLY A 103 -8.31 0.79 -7.14
CA GLY A 103 -9.36 0.02 -7.79
C GLY A 103 -8.88 -1.18 -8.63
N ILE A 104 -7.58 -1.43 -8.72
CA ILE A 104 -7.03 -2.59 -9.41
C ILE A 104 -6.95 -3.79 -8.45
N SER A 105 -7.28 -4.96 -8.98
CA SER A 105 -7.11 -6.24 -8.28
C SER A 105 -5.83 -6.93 -8.73
N TYR A 106 -5.04 -7.38 -7.78
CA TYR A 106 -3.85 -8.21 -7.97
C TYR A 106 -4.14 -9.60 -7.39
N GLY A 107 -4.67 -10.49 -8.20
CA GLY A 107 -5.19 -11.77 -7.73
C GLY A 107 -6.36 -11.59 -6.75
N PRO A 108 -6.29 -12.14 -5.54
CA PRO A 108 -7.38 -12.02 -4.56
C PRO A 108 -7.42 -10.65 -3.85
N ILE A 109 -6.39 -9.81 -4.02
CA ILE A 109 -6.27 -8.52 -3.32
C ILE A 109 -6.74 -7.40 -4.23
N THR A 110 -7.81 -6.70 -3.86
CA THR A 110 -8.28 -5.49 -4.54
C THR A 110 -7.89 -4.26 -3.72
N LEU A 111 -7.26 -3.28 -4.38
CA LEU A 111 -6.92 -2.01 -3.74
C LEU A 111 -8.16 -1.10 -3.70
N PRO A 112 -8.77 -0.85 -2.53
CA PRO A 112 -9.96 0.00 -2.44
C PRO A 112 -9.59 1.43 -2.82
N ILE A 113 -10.40 2.05 -3.68
CA ILE A 113 -10.06 3.33 -4.34
C ILE A 113 -9.79 4.44 -3.33
N THR A 114 -10.75 4.70 -2.46
CA THR A 114 -10.70 5.85 -1.53
C THR A 114 -9.58 5.70 -0.51
N GLN A 115 -9.47 4.52 0.13
CA GLN A 115 -8.43 4.24 1.12
C GLN A 115 -7.03 4.29 0.48
N THR A 116 -6.88 3.74 -0.73
CA THR A 116 -5.59 3.76 -1.44
C THR A 116 -5.16 5.18 -1.79
N ILE A 117 -6.05 6.02 -2.32
CA ILE A 117 -5.75 7.42 -2.67
C ILE A 117 -5.38 8.21 -1.42
N ILE A 118 -6.15 8.09 -0.34
CA ILE A 118 -5.86 8.76 0.94
C ILE A 118 -4.51 8.29 1.48
N SER A 119 -4.24 6.99 1.44
CA SER A 119 -3.00 6.42 1.96
C SER A 119 -1.78 6.84 1.16
N ILE A 120 -1.85 6.88 -0.18
CA ILE A 120 -0.77 7.39 -1.04
C ILE A 120 -0.49 8.86 -0.70
N PHE A 121 -1.53 9.69 -0.60
CA PHE A 121 -1.39 11.10 -0.30
C PHE A 121 -0.73 11.34 1.07
N ILE A 122 -1.21 10.65 2.13
CA ILE A 122 -0.66 10.77 3.48
C ILE A 122 0.79 10.25 3.53
N ALA A 123 1.07 9.10 2.88
CA ALA A 123 2.42 8.54 2.85
C ALA A 123 3.41 9.45 2.13
N ALA A 124 3.02 10.02 0.97
CA ALA A 124 3.84 10.99 0.25
C ALA A 124 4.04 12.29 1.05
N PHE A 125 3.01 12.78 1.73
CA PHE A 125 3.11 13.95 2.58
C PHE A 125 4.11 13.75 3.73
N ILE A 126 4.01 12.63 4.46
CA ILE A 126 4.91 12.28 5.58
C ILE A 126 6.36 12.16 5.06
N HIS A 127 6.54 11.52 3.91
CA HIS A 127 7.82 11.31 3.24
C HIS A 127 8.51 12.65 2.93
N GLU A 128 7.85 13.50 2.18
CA GLU A 128 8.40 14.78 1.75
C GLU A 128 8.59 15.76 2.92
N PHE A 129 7.68 15.72 3.89
CA PHE A 129 7.81 16.53 5.10
C PHE A 129 9.09 16.20 5.90
N ALA A 130 9.46 14.92 5.96
CA ALA A 130 10.67 14.47 6.63
C ALA A 130 11.94 14.91 5.87
N HIS A 131 11.94 14.85 4.54
CA HIS A 131 13.03 15.41 3.72
C HIS A 131 13.25 16.89 4.06
N GLY A 132 12.17 17.68 4.08
CA GLY A 132 12.23 19.10 4.43
C GLY A 132 12.82 19.36 5.81
N ILE A 133 12.49 18.54 6.82
CA ILE A 133 13.08 18.65 8.18
C ILE A 133 14.59 18.44 8.14
N LEU A 134 15.09 17.41 7.43
CA LEU A 134 16.53 17.12 7.41
C LEU A 134 17.32 18.08 6.53
N VAL A 135 16.72 18.66 5.50
CA VAL A 135 17.32 19.77 4.75
C VAL A 135 17.57 20.96 5.67
N TYR A 136 16.57 21.43 6.41
CA TYR A 136 16.74 22.51 7.40
C TYR A 136 17.70 22.15 8.54
N LYS A 137 17.73 20.89 8.98
CA LYS A 137 18.67 20.41 10.00
C LYS A 137 20.14 20.59 9.57
N ASN A 138 20.41 20.52 8.27
CA ASN A 138 21.73 20.73 7.70
C ASN A 138 21.98 22.20 7.29
N ASN A 139 21.18 23.15 7.80
CA ASN A 139 21.24 24.58 7.49
C ASN A 139 21.11 24.91 6.00
N LEU A 140 20.39 24.05 5.26
CA LEU A 140 20.00 24.31 3.89
C LEU A 140 18.57 24.83 3.84
N ASP A 141 18.25 25.61 2.80
CA ASP A 141 16.90 26.13 2.60
C ASP A 141 16.14 25.33 1.55
N LEU A 142 14.81 25.32 1.68
CA LEU A 142 13.88 24.83 0.66
C LEU A 142 13.44 26.01 -0.23
N LYS A 143 13.37 25.78 -1.53
CA LYS A 143 12.79 26.76 -2.49
C LYS A 143 11.27 26.83 -2.32
N SER A 144 10.62 25.68 -2.22
CA SER A 144 9.20 25.54 -1.95
C SER A 144 8.88 24.13 -1.48
N TRP A 145 7.65 23.94 -1.06
CA TRP A 145 7.01 22.64 -0.90
C TRP A 145 5.60 22.72 -1.47
N GLY A 146 4.96 21.60 -1.72
CA GLY A 146 3.61 21.65 -2.25
C GLY A 146 3.00 20.30 -2.53
N PHE A 147 1.93 20.37 -3.32
CA PHE A 147 1.18 19.22 -3.78
C PHE A 147 1.13 19.18 -5.29
N PHE A 148 1.10 17.98 -5.83
CA PHE A 148 0.86 17.77 -7.25
C PHE A 148 -0.22 16.70 -7.46
N TYR A 149 -0.79 16.69 -8.66
CA TYR A 149 -1.57 15.55 -9.13
C TYR A 149 -1.16 15.13 -10.53
N LEU A 150 -1.32 13.85 -10.81
CA LEU A 150 -1.17 13.25 -12.13
C LEU A 150 -2.31 12.27 -12.34
N GLY A 151 -3.25 12.59 -13.22
CA GLY A 151 -4.51 11.85 -13.31
C GLY A 151 -5.26 11.90 -11.96
N PRO A 152 -5.74 10.76 -11.43
CA PRO A 152 -6.44 10.70 -10.16
C PRO A 152 -5.50 10.65 -8.94
N LEU A 153 -4.20 10.53 -9.15
CA LEU A 153 -3.23 10.41 -8.07
C LEU A 153 -2.76 11.78 -7.60
N MET A 154 -2.67 11.94 -6.29
CA MET A 154 -2.11 13.11 -5.63
C MET A 154 -0.86 12.75 -4.85
N GLY A 155 0.08 13.68 -4.79
CA GLY A 155 1.30 13.55 -4.00
C GLY A 155 1.74 14.89 -3.42
N ALA A 156 2.76 14.83 -2.59
CA ALA A 156 3.47 15.99 -2.06
C ALA A 156 4.89 16.04 -2.64
N PHE A 157 5.54 17.19 -2.51
CA PHE A 157 6.94 17.36 -2.88
C PHE A 157 7.59 18.47 -2.05
N VAL A 158 8.90 18.38 -1.89
CA VAL A 158 9.78 19.46 -1.42
C VAL A 158 10.80 19.78 -2.50
N GLU A 159 11.20 21.05 -2.60
CA GLU A 159 12.20 21.53 -3.57
C GLU A 159 13.47 22.01 -2.83
N PRO A 160 14.37 21.12 -2.42
CA PRO A 160 15.68 21.52 -1.92
C PRO A 160 16.60 21.95 -3.09
N ASP A 161 17.71 22.62 -2.78
CA ASP A 161 18.77 22.78 -3.76
C ASP A 161 19.69 21.55 -3.75
N GLU A 162 19.51 20.67 -4.75
CA GLU A 162 20.31 19.43 -4.88
C GLU A 162 21.81 19.71 -4.94
N LYS A 163 22.23 20.84 -5.52
CA LYS A 163 23.65 21.20 -5.60
C LYS A 163 24.23 21.50 -4.22
N GLU A 164 23.43 22.08 -3.33
CA GLU A 164 23.87 22.34 -1.95
C GLU A 164 23.91 21.03 -1.14
N ILE A 165 22.97 20.12 -1.35
CA ILE A 165 23.02 18.78 -0.73
C ILE A 165 24.28 18.03 -1.16
N GLU A 166 24.65 18.08 -2.43
CA GLU A 166 25.86 17.41 -2.96
C GLU A 166 27.19 17.95 -2.39
N LYS A 167 27.20 19.15 -1.78
CA LYS A 167 28.36 19.70 -1.08
C LYS A 167 28.52 19.17 0.35
N LEU A 168 27.46 18.63 0.94
CA LEU A 168 27.51 18.05 2.28
C LEU A 168 28.43 16.82 2.31
N ASN A 169 28.89 16.45 3.50
CA ASN A 169 29.56 15.15 3.68
C ASN A 169 28.61 13.98 3.36
N LYS A 170 29.15 12.82 2.96
CA LYS A 170 28.36 11.69 2.47
C LYS A 170 27.37 11.14 3.50
N LYS A 171 27.72 11.19 4.78
CA LYS A 171 26.79 10.75 5.83
C LYS A 171 25.55 11.63 5.90
N GLU A 172 25.69 12.95 5.78
CA GLU A 172 24.55 13.86 5.77
C GLU A 172 23.69 13.71 4.49
N GLN A 173 24.33 13.49 3.34
CA GLN A 173 23.61 13.17 2.09
C GLN A 173 22.77 11.89 2.27
N ILE A 174 23.35 10.80 2.77
CA ILE A 174 22.64 9.54 3.05
C ILE A 174 21.46 9.78 3.98
N LYS A 175 21.63 10.54 5.08
CA LYS A 175 20.55 10.86 6.01
C LYS A 175 19.39 11.59 5.32
N ILE A 176 19.70 12.62 4.51
CA ILE A 176 18.68 13.39 3.81
C ILE A 176 17.93 12.51 2.82
N TYR A 177 18.63 11.77 1.95
CA TYR A 177 18.01 10.94 0.93
C TYR A 177 17.25 9.72 1.49
N SER A 178 17.63 9.19 2.66
CA SER A 178 16.95 8.03 3.25
C SER A 178 15.80 8.41 4.19
N THR A 179 15.63 9.69 4.54
CA THR A 179 14.73 10.08 5.63
C THR A 179 13.26 9.87 5.28
N GLY A 180 12.88 10.12 4.04
CA GLY A 180 11.51 9.89 3.58
C GLY A 180 11.12 8.42 3.72
N ALA A 181 12.00 7.51 3.32
CA ALA A 181 11.78 6.09 3.49
C ALA A 181 11.77 5.67 4.96
N ALA A 182 12.71 6.18 5.78
CA ALA A 182 12.79 5.86 7.20
C ALA A 182 11.53 6.26 7.97
N ILE A 183 11.00 7.46 7.72
CA ILE A 183 9.78 7.94 8.39
C ILE A 183 8.55 7.14 7.93
N ASN A 184 8.50 6.73 6.67
CA ASN A 184 7.40 5.92 6.16
C ASN A 184 7.37 4.53 6.82
N ILE A 185 8.52 3.91 7.11
CA ILE A 185 8.56 2.68 7.90
C ILE A 185 8.02 2.90 9.31
N ILE A 186 8.42 4.00 9.99
CA ILE A 186 7.88 4.32 11.32
C ILE A 186 6.38 4.56 11.25
N ALA A 187 5.91 5.36 10.31
CA ALA A 187 4.49 5.65 10.13
C ALA A 187 3.71 4.36 9.84
N GLY A 188 4.24 3.49 8.99
CA GLY A 188 3.65 2.18 8.72
C GLY A 188 3.51 1.35 10.00
N LEU A 189 4.54 1.26 10.83
CA LEU A 189 4.49 0.53 12.10
C LEU A 189 3.48 1.16 13.09
N ILE A 190 3.36 2.48 13.13
CA ILE A 190 2.34 3.17 13.93
C ILE A 190 0.94 2.82 13.41
N PHE A 191 0.70 2.86 12.09
CA PHE A 191 -0.60 2.51 11.52
C PHE A 191 -0.94 1.03 11.72
N LEU A 192 0.05 0.13 11.66
CA LEU A 192 -0.13 -1.29 12.00
C LEU A 192 -0.55 -1.47 13.46
N PHE A 193 0.11 -0.77 14.38
CA PHE A 193 -0.27 -0.78 15.80
C PHE A 193 -1.70 -0.25 16.01
N LEU A 194 -2.05 0.85 15.35
CA LEU A 194 -3.41 1.40 15.40
C LEU A 194 -4.45 0.45 14.80
N PHE A 195 -4.11 -0.24 13.71
CA PHE A 195 -4.95 -1.27 13.11
C PHE A 195 -5.26 -2.41 14.08
N PHE A 196 -4.24 -3.01 14.70
CA PHE A 196 -4.47 -4.06 15.69
C PHE A 196 -5.20 -3.54 16.95
N SER A 197 -4.94 -2.30 17.35
CA SER A 197 -5.67 -1.67 18.45
C SER A 197 -7.15 -1.47 18.10
N SER A 198 -7.48 -1.12 16.85
CA SER A 198 -8.88 -0.99 16.41
C SER A 198 -9.59 -2.34 16.43
N LEU A 199 -8.97 -3.43 15.96
CA LEU A 199 -9.51 -4.78 16.04
C LEU A 199 -9.80 -5.21 17.49
N TYR A 200 -8.89 -4.89 18.40
CA TYR A 200 -9.05 -5.17 19.83
C TYR A 200 -10.23 -4.41 20.44
N ILE A 201 -10.37 -3.12 20.11
CA ILE A 201 -11.50 -2.28 20.54
C ILE A 201 -12.83 -2.83 19.99
N ILE A 202 -12.87 -3.15 18.69
CA ILE A 202 -14.04 -3.74 18.03
C ILE A 202 -14.47 -5.02 18.75
N SER A 203 -13.52 -5.87 19.12
CA SER A 203 -13.78 -7.12 19.82
C SER A 203 -14.31 -6.90 21.25
N ILE A 204 -13.67 -6.06 22.07
CA ILE A 204 -14.07 -5.82 23.46
C ILE A 204 -15.48 -5.22 23.55
N PHE A 205 -15.79 -4.26 22.67
CA PHE A 205 -17.08 -3.58 22.69
C PHE A 205 -18.14 -4.27 21.82
N ASN A 206 -17.83 -5.46 21.26
CA ASN A 206 -18.74 -6.20 20.37
C ASN A 206 -19.31 -5.30 19.25
N LEU A 207 -18.46 -4.48 18.64
CA LEU A 207 -18.87 -3.53 17.61
C LEU A 207 -19.04 -4.16 16.22
N ALA A 208 -18.69 -5.42 16.06
CA ALA A 208 -18.88 -6.18 14.83
C ALA A 208 -19.36 -7.61 15.14
N THR A 209 -20.23 -8.12 14.27
CA THR A 209 -20.68 -9.51 14.30
C THR A 209 -20.07 -10.23 13.11
N PRO A 210 -19.21 -11.24 13.32
CA PRO A 210 -18.62 -12.00 12.21
C PRO A 210 -19.68 -12.87 11.53
N TYR A 211 -19.57 -13.05 10.23
CA TYR A 211 -20.33 -14.02 9.45
C TYR A 211 -19.52 -14.53 8.25
N VAL A 212 -19.90 -15.66 7.72
CA VAL A 212 -19.27 -16.26 6.54
C VAL A 212 -20.18 -16.08 5.34
N LYS A 213 -19.63 -15.52 4.26
CA LYS A 213 -20.32 -15.32 2.99
C LYS A 213 -19.82 -16.30 1.95
N ILE A 214 -20.72 -16.96 1.26
CA ILE A 214 -20.44 -17.80 0.08
C ILE A 214 -20.39 -16.87 -1.13
N LEU A 215 -19.20 -16.66 -1.70
CA LEU A 215 -19.02 -15.80 -2.87
C LEU A 215 -19.56 -16.46 -4.15
N TYR A 216 -19.18 -17.70 -4.37
CA TYR A 216 -19.62 -18.53 -5.51
C TYR A 216 -19.37 -20.01 -5.25
N THR A 217 -19.93 -20.85 -6.12
CA THR A 217 -19.78 -22.29 -6.07
C THR A 217 -18.86 -22.79 -7.20
N LEU A 218 -18.11 -23.86 -6.94
CA LEU A 218 -17.11 -24.39 -7.87
C LEU A 218 -17.71 -25.41 -8.83
N PRO A 219 -17.34 -25.40 -10.13
CA PRO A 219 -17.73 -26.41 -11.09
C PRO A 219 -17.32 -27.83 -10.62
N ASN A 220 -18.04 -28.84 -11.10
CA ASN A 220 -17.81 -30.23 -10.75
C ASN A 220 -17.99 -30.55 -9.25
N THR A 221 -18.84 -29.81 -8.56
CA THR A 221 -19.29 -30.09 -7.17
C THR A 221 -20.79 -30.10 -7.11
N TYR A 222 -21.38 -30.79 -6.11
CA TYR A 222 -22.83 -30.84 -5.94
C TYR A 222 -23.44 -29.49 -5.50
N ALA A 223 -22.62 -28.57 -4.98
CA ALA A 223 -23.06 -27.20 -4.64
C ALA A 223 -23.19 -26.31 -5.89
N TYR A 224 -22.58 -26.71 -7.04
CA TYR A 224 -22.52 -25.86 -8.22
C TYR A 224 -23.91 -25.51 -8.77
N ASN A 225 -24.16 -24.21 -8.94
CA ASN A 225 -25.45 -23.64 -9.36
C ASN A 225 -26.66 -24.00 -8.49
N VAL A 226 -26.46 -24.67 -7.34
CA VAL A 226 -27.52 -24.97 -6.37
C VAL A 226 -27.62 -23.87 -5.33
N ILE A 227 -26.48 -23.41 -4.81
CA ILE A 227 -26.41 -22.31 -3.84
C ILE A 227 -26.18 -21.00 -4.60
N PRO A 228 -27.03 -19.99 -4.44
CA PRO A 228 -26.83 -18.69 -5.08
C PRO A 228 -25.53 -18.01 -4.61
N ASN A 229 -24.90 -17.29 -5.52
CA ASN A 229 -23.71 -16.48 -5.19
C ASN A 229 -24.04 -15.36 -4.20
N ASN A 230 -23.05 -14.92 -3.45
CA ASN A 230 -23.18 -13.86 -2.42
C ASN A 230 -24.16 -14.17 -1.30
N THR A 231 -24.26 -15.44 -0.89
CA THR A 231 -25.18 -15.95 0.13
C THR A 231 -24.48 -16.03 1.49
N ILE A 232 -25.13 -15.62 2.57
CA ILE A 232 -24.59 -15.75 3.95
C ILE A 232 -24.83 -17.18 4.44
N LEU A 233 -23.80 -17.81 4.99
CA LEU A 233 -23.86 -19.14 5.62
C LEU A 233 -24.08 -18.98 7.12
N TYR A 234 -25.23 -19.43 7.64
CA TYR A 234 -25.55 -19.34 9.05
C TYR A 234 -25.14 -20.58 9.86
N SER A 235 -25.37 -21.79 9.29
CA SER A 235 -25.00 -23.04 9.96
C SER A 235 -24.79 -24.19 8.98
N ILE A 236 -24.04 -25.21 9.44
CA ILE A 236 -23.87 -26.51 8.79
C ILE A 236 -24.31 -27.61 9.76
N ASN A 237 -25.28 -28.43 9.36
CA ASN A 237 -25.86 -29.48 10.21
C ASN A 237 -26.30 -28.97 11.62
N GLY A 238 -26.84 -27.73 11.68
CA GLY A 238 -27.25 -27.07 12.90
C GLY A 238 -26.11 -26.40 13.69
N ASN A 239 -24.85 -26.63 13.36
CA ASN A 239 -23.71 -25.95 13.98
C ASN A 239 -23.58 -24.57 13.41
N GLN A 240 -23.65 -23.52 14.23
CA GLN A 240 -23.51 -22.13 13.82
C GLN A 240 -22.12 -21.89 13.24
N ILE A 241 -22.06 -21.18 12.11
CA ILE A 241 -20.81 -20.80 11.42
C ILE A 241 -20.67 -19.28 11.46
N LEU A 242 -19.75 -18.81 12.29
CA LEU A 242 -19.36 -17.40 12.39
C LEU A 242 -17.98 -17.14 11.77
N TYR A 243 -17.11 -18.16 11.76
CA TYR A 243 -15.74 -18.06 11.29
C TYR A 243 -15.41 -19.16 10.28
N LEU A 244 -14.51 -18.86 9.32
CA LEU A 244 -14.09 -19.80 8.27
C LEU A 244 -13.53 -21.12 8.80
N ASN A 245 -12.75 -21.09 9.88
CA ASN A 245 -12.17 -22.28 10.48
C ASN A 245 -13.21 -23.27 11.05
N GLN A 246 -14.42 -22.80 11.35
CA GLN A 246 -15.51 -23.66 11.83
C GLN A 246 -16.03 -24.58 10.72
N ILE A 247 -15.93 -24.18 9.45
CA ILE A 247 -16.29 -25.03 8.31
C ILE A 247 -15.40 -26.29 8.28
N GLU A 248 -14.08 -26.11 8.42
CA GLU A 248 -13.14 -27.25 8.49
C GLU A 248 -13.45 -28.15 9.69
N GLY A 249 -13.77 -27.56 10.84
CA GLY A 249 -14.16 -28.31 12.06
C GLY A 249 -15.36 -29.22 11.84
N VAL A 250 -16.35 -28.78 11.06
CA VAL A 250 -17.51 -29.63 10.72
C VAL A 250 -17.11 -30.69 9.69
N LEU A 251 -16.36 -30.33 8.65
CA LEU A 251 -15.95 -31.26 7.59
C LEU A 251 -15.04 -32.37 8.07
N ASN A 252 -14.19 -32.14 9.07
CA ASN A 252 -13.31 -33.14 9.65
C ASN A 252 -14.06 -34.32 10.27
N ASN A 253 -15.34 -34.16 10.61
CA ASN A 253 -16.22 -35.18 11.15
C ASN A 253 -17.15 -35.81 10.09
N THR A 254 -16.93 -35.57 8.82
CA THR A 254 -17.75 -36.06 7.71
C THR A 254 -16.88 -36.83 6.69
N LYS A 255 -17.54 -37.54 5.78
CA LYS A 255 -16.89 -38.31 4.70
C LYS A 255 -17.40 -37.83 3.35
N PRO A 256 -16.60 -38.01 2.26
CA PRO A 256 -17.11 -37.82 0.90
C PRO A 256 -18.33 -38.69 0.63
N GLY A 257 -19.34 -38.13 -0.05
CA GLY A 257 -20.63 -38.75 -0.33
C GLY A 257 -21.68 -38.60 0.80
N GLU A 258 -21.33 -38.08 1.96
CA GLU A 258 -22.30 -37.73 2.98
C GLU A 258 -23.04 -36.44 2.64
N TYR A 259 -24.30 -36.35 3.08
CA TYR A 259 -25.12 -35.15 2.90
C TYR A 259 -24.96 -34.23 4.10
N ILE A 260 -24.82 -32.94 3.84
CA ILE A 260 -24.84 -31.89 4.84
C ILE A 260 -25.97 -30.89 4.57
N LEU A 261 -26.57 -30.40 5.64
CA LEU A 261 -27.59 -29.35 5.57
C LEU A 261 -26.96 -27.99 5.81
N LEU A 262 -26.97 -27.15 4.77
CA LEU A 262 -26.52 -25.74 4.85
C LEU A 262 -27.73 -24.84 5.10
N ASN A 263 -27.72 -24.08 6.19
CA ASN A 263 -28.68 -23.00 6.44
C ASN A 263 -28.05 -21.69 5.99
N THR A 264 -28.69 -20.99 5.06
CA THR A 264 -28.15 -19.80 4.43
C THR A 264 -29.21 -18.70 4.32
N SER A 265 -28.79 -17.48 3.96
CA SER A 265 -29.72 -16.37 3.68
C SER A 265 -30.63 -16.61 2.48
N ALA A 266 -30.30 -17.56 1.60
CA ALA A 266 -31.11 -17.96 0.45
C ALA A 266 -32.01 -19.18 0.72
N GLY A 267 -31.93 -19.78 1.91
CA GLY A 267 -32.71 -20.94 2.32
C GLY A 267 -31.86 -22.13 2.78
N LEU A 268 -32.51 -23.29 2.90
CA LEU A 268 -31.86 -24.54 3.30
C LEU A 268 -31.47 -25.35 2.06
N PHE A 269 -30.22 -25.81 2.05
CA PHE A 269 -29.67 -26.63 0.97
C PHE A 269 -29.10 -27.93 1.53
N ASN A 270 -29.58 -29.04 1.01
CA ASN A 270 -29.03 -30.37 1.33
C ASN A 270 -28.02 -30.73 0.23
N ILE A 271 -26.74 -30.74 0.56
CA ILE A 271 -25.64 -30.87 -0.39
C ILE A 271 -24.84 -32.14 -0.10
N GLU A 272 -24.63 -32.97 -1.11
CA GLU A 272 -23.72 -34.10 -1.05
C GLU A 272 -22.28 -33.61 -1.09
N LEU A 273 -21.39 -34.14 -0.24
CA LEU A 273 -20.00 -33.79 -0.18
C LEU A 273 -19.22 -34.45 -1.31
N THR A 274 -18.59 -33.64 -2.15
CA THR A 274 -17.71 -34.10 -3.24
C THR A 274 -16.43 -34.69 -2.65
N ASN A 275 -15.90 -35.74 -3.29
CA ASN A 275 -14.56 -36.24 -2.95
C ASN A 275 -13.50 -35.39 -3.66
N LYS A 276 -12.64 -34.74 -2.89
CA LYS A 276 -11.47 -34.01 -3.38
C LYS A 276 -10.25 -34.47 -2.58
N ASP A 277 -9.33 -35.16 -3.27
CA ASP A 277 -8.09 -35.67 -2.67
C ASP A 277 -8.35 -36.54 -1.41
N ASN A 278 -9.36 -37.41 -1.47
CA ASN A 278 -9.85 -38.25 -0.36
C ASN A 278 -10.38 -37.46 0.86
N LYS A 279 -10.76 -36.20 0.67
CA LYS A 279 -11.37 -35.37 1.71
C LYS A 279 -12.76 -34.90 1.29
N PRO A 280 -13.67 -34.72 2.27
CA PRO A 280 -14.98 -34.17 2.00
C PRO A 280 -14.87 -32.68 1.59
N PHE A 281 -15.58 -32.30 0.54
CA PHE A 281 -15.48 -30.97 -0.02
C PHE A 281 -16.86 -30.46 -0.44
N ILE A 282 -17.27 -29.27 0.06
CA ILE A 282 -18.59 -28.69 -0.26
C ILE A 282 -18.61 -28.11 -1.68
N GLY A 283 -17.50 -27.52 -2.12
CA GLY A 283 -17.43 -26.84 -3.40
C GLY A 283 -17.88 -25.37 -3.37
N ILE A 284 -17.73 -24.71 -2.24
CA ILE A 284 -18.01 -23.29 -2.06
C ILE A 284 -16.72 -22.49 -1.90
N VAL A 285 -16.70 -21.27 -2.42
CA VAL A 285 -15.66 -20.27 -2.12
C VAL A 285 -16.26 -19.26 -1.17
N THR A 286 -15.60 -19.10 -0.03
CA THR A 286 -16.13 -18.32 1.10
C THR A 286 -15.19 -17.20 1.51
N GLU A 287 -15.77 -16.14 2.07
CA GLU A 287 -15.06 -15.00 2.63
C GLU A 287 -15.58 -14.71 4.05
N GLN A 288 -14.67 -14.28 4.94
CA GLN A 288 -15.03 -13.79 6.25
C GLN A 288 -15.45 -12.34 6.13
N GLU A 289 -16.68 -12.03 6.53
CA GLU A 289 -17.19 -10.67 6.60
C GLU A 289 -17.66 -10.31 8.01
N TYR A 290 -17.89 -9.02 8.25
CA TYR A 290 -18.32 -8.49 9.54
C TYR A 290 -19.47 -7.50 9.33
N ASP A 291 -20.50 -7.64 10.13
CA ASP A 291 -21.59 -6.66 10.24
C ASP A 291 -21.25 -5.68 11.37
N TYR A 292 -20.87 -4.46 11.01
CA TYR A 292 -20.43 -3.42 11.94
C TYR A 292 -21.62 -2.64 12.48
N LYS A 293 -21.75 -2.61 13.82
CA LYS A 293 -22.82 -1.89 14.52
C LYS A 293 -22.72 -0.38 14.47
N VAL A 294 -21.53 0.15 14.20
CA VAL A 294 -21.26 1.58 14.09
C VAL A 294 -20.83 1.89 12.65
N PRO A 295 -21.54 2.74 11.92
CA PRO A 295 -21.21 3.10 10.54
C PRO A 295 -19.81 3.70 10.43
N GLY A 296 -19.07 3.28 9.43
CA GLY A 296 -17.73 3.80 9.10
C GLY A 296 -16.57 3.17 9.85
N ILE A 297 -16.79 2.27 10.80
CA ILE A 297 -15.70 1.51 11.44
C ILE A 297 -14.95 0.67 10.40
N ASP A 298 -15.65 -0.01 9.51
CA ASP A 298 -15.12 -0.75 8.38
C ASP A 298 -14.18 0.10 7.51
N PHE A 299 -14.60 1.33 7.22
CA PHE A 299 -13.78 2.27 6.46
C PHE A 299 -12.50 2.65 7.22
N ILE A 300 -12.59 2.94 8.53
CA ILE A 300 -11.43 3.32 9.35
C ILE A 300 -10.45 2.15 9.48
N GLU A 301 -10.96 0.95 9.74
CA GLU A 301 -10.15 -0.27 9.83
C GLU A 301 -9.39 -0.53 8.53
N SER A 302 -10.12 -0.53 7.41
CA SER A 302 -9.54 -0.67 6.09
C SER A 302 -8.52 0.44 5.79
N LEU A 303 -8.82 1.70 6.14
CA LEU A 303 -7.89 2.82 5.96
C LEU A 303 -6.60 2.64 6.76
N LEU A 304 -6.67 2.22 8.03
CA LEU A 304 -5.48 1.98 8.85
C LEU A 304 -4.60 0.87 8.26
N PHE A 305 -5.22 -0.21 7.77
CA PHE A 305 -4.50 -1.28 7.08
C PHE A 305 -3.79 -0.77 5.82
N TRP A 306 -4.48 -0.01 4.97
CA TRP A 306 -3.90 0.51 3.74
C TRP A 306 -2.87 1.62 3.99
N LEU A 307 -3.02 2.41 5.04
CA LEU A 307 -1.99 3.34 5.51
C LEU A 307 -0.70 2.60 5.91
N PHE A 308 -0.82 1.45 6.59
CA PHE A 308 0.33 0.60 6.87
C PHE A 308 0.98 0.08 5.58
N VAL A 309 0.20 -0.58 4.72
CA VAL A 309 0.70 -1.23 3.49
C VAL A 309 1.39 -0.20 2.58
N ILE A 310 0.75 0.94 2.33
CA ILE A 310 1.27 1.96 1.42
C ILE A 310 2.51 2.66 2.01
N ASN A 311 2.53 2.97 3.32
CA ASN A 311 3.72 3.58 3.93
C ASN A 311 4.92 2.63 3.87
N VAL A 312 4.77 1.36 4.23
CA VAL A 312 5.86 0.37 4.14
C VAL A 312 6.28 0.15 2.69
N GLY A 313 5.31 0.00 1.78
CA GLY A 313 5.57 -0.18 0.36
C GLY A 313 6.31 1.02 -0.26
N LEU A 314 5.89 2.24 0.05
CA LEU A 314 6.56 3.47 -0.42
C LEU A 314 7.96 3.61 0.19
N GLY A 315 8.11 3.28 1.49
CA GLY A 315 9.40 3.31 2.17
C GLY A 315 10.41 2.35 1.54
N ILE A 316 10.03 1.10 1.28
CA ILE A 316 10.91 0.11 0.64
C ILE A 316 11.09 0.43 -0.85
N GLY A 317 10.00 0.76 -1.56
CA GLY A 317 10.01 1.02 -3.00
C GLY A 317 10.90 2.21 -3.38
N ASN A 318 10.85 3.31 -2.63
CA ASN A 318 11.73 4.47 -2.87
C ASN A 318 13.21 4.18 -2.58
N MET A 319 13.53 3.13 -1.82
CA MET A 319 14.90 2.73 -1.54
C MET A 319 15.47 1.72 -2.54
N ILE A 320 14.74 1.36 -3.59
CA ILE A 320 15.33 0.67 -4.73
C ILE A 320 16.44 1.57 -5.30
N PRO A 321 17.67 1.06 -5.51
CA PRO A 321 18.79 1.89 -5.95
C PRO A 321 18.73 2.23 -7.44
N ILE A 322 17.64 2.89 -7.83
CA ILE A 322 17.37 3.42 -9.18
C ILE A 322 17.38 4.94 -9.12
N TYR A 323 18.29 5.58 -9.84
CA TYR A 323 18.28 7.03 -9.98
C TYR A 323 17.12 7.47 -10.90
N PRO A 324 16.33 8.51 -10.56
CA PRO A 324 16.57 9.51 -9.52
C PRO A 324 15.87 9.26 -8.17
N LEU A 325 15.37 8.05 -7.87
CA LEU A 325 14.75 7.74 -6.59
C LEU A 325 15.73 7.96 -5.42
N ASP A 326 15.21 8.04 -4.20
CA ASP A 326 16.00 8.23 -2.99
C ASP A 326 17.04 7.12 -2.79
N GLY A 327 16.66 5.88 -3.08
CA GLY A 327 17.57 4.73 -3.06
C GLY A 327 18.74 4.88 -4.01
N GLY A 328 18.52 5.42 -5.22
CA GLY A 328 19.57 5.71 -6.18
C GLY A 328 20.50 6.82 -5.71
N LYS A 329 19.96 7.90 -5.14
CA LYS A 329 20.76 9.00 -4.55
C LYS A 329 21.54 8.51 -3.31
N THR A 330 20.91 7.71 -2.46
CA THR A 330 21.55 7.10 -1.29
C THR A 330 22.68 6.16 -1.70
N MET A 331 22.47 5.27 -2.68
CA MET A 331 23.49 4.37 -3.20
C MET A 331 24.67 5.13 -3.79
N LYS A 332 24.41 6.17 -4.61
CA LYS A 332 25.45 7.05 -5.13
C LYS A 332 26.29 7.64 -4.00
N SER A 333 25.66 8.17 -2.94
CA SER A 333 26.35 8.75 -1.79
C SER A 333 27.16 7.72 -1.00
N ILE A 334 26.68 6.46 -0.90
CA ILE A 334 27.43 5.36 -0.28
C ILE A 334 28.66 5.01 -1.12
N LEU A 335 28.50 4.87 -2.45
CA LEU A 335 29.61 4.55 -3.36
C LEU A 335 30.67 5.66 -3.36
N GLU A 336 30.28 6.92 -3.26
CA GLU A 336 31.21 8.06 -3.19
C GLU A 336 32.01 8.14 -1.87
N ILE A 337 31.80 7.24 -0.91
CA ILE A 337 32.69 7.04 0.25
C ILE A 337 33.97 6.29 -0.17
N PHE A 338 33.87 5.40 -1.17
CA PHE A 338 34.92 4.47 -1.57
C PHE A 338 35.48 4.74 -2.97
N LEU A 339 34.72 5.42 -3.83
CA LEU A 339 34.99 5.64 -5.24
C LEU A 339 34.92 7.12 -5.58
N ASP A 340 35.49 7.50 -6.73
CA ASP A 340 35.32 8.87 -7.21
C ASP A 340 33.88 9.15 -7.71
N LYS A 341 33.55 10.44 -7.92
CA LYS A 341 32.22 10.87 -8.35
C LYS A 341 31.82 10.30 -9.72
N LYS A 342 32.79 10.12 -10.64
CA LYS A 342 32.52 9.62 -11.99
C LYS A 342 32.21 8.14 -11.97
N GLU A 343 32.99 7.35 -11.26
CA GLU A 343 32.82 5.91 -11.09
C GLU A 343 31.50 5.63 -10.38
N SER A 344 31.23 6.29 -9.25
CA SER A 344 29.99 6.15 -8.48
C SER A 344 28.76 6.45 -9.33
N ARG A 345 28.82 7.48 -10.17
CA ARG A 345 27.74 7.82 -11.09
C ARG A 345 27.51 6.74 -12.15
N ILE A 346 28.58 6.24 -12.76
CA ILE A 346 28.48 5.18 -13.77
C ILE A 346 27.88 3.92 -13.16
N ILE A 347 28.38 3.47 -12.01
CA ILE A 347 27.88 2.29 -11.33
C ILE A 347 26.39 2.46 -10.95
N THR A 348 26.03 3.60 -10.37
CA THR A 348 24.62 3.86 -9.99
C THR A 348 23.69 3.85 -11.20
N LEU A 349 24.08 4.46 -12.32
CA LEU A 349 23.27 4.47 -13.54
C LEU A 349 23.17 3.07 -14.17
N SER A 350 24.25 2.31 -14.21
CA SER A 350 24.25 0.92 -14.71
C SER A 350 23.34 0.03 -13.86
N LEU A 351 23.44 0.12 -12.52
CA LEU A 351 22.55 -0.58 -11.60
C LEU A 351 21.10 -0.17 -11.81
N SER A 352 20.83 1.13 -12.03
CA SER A 352 19.46 1.62 -12.25
C SER A 352 18.82 0.97 -13.48
N ILE A 353 19.55 0.84 -14.58
CA ILE A 353 19.05 0.20 -15.81
C ILE A 353 18.77 -1.27 -15.57
N ILE A 354 19.70 -1.98 -14.94
CA ILE A 354 19.54 -3.42 -14.64
C ILE A 354 18.34 -3.65 -13.72
N LEU A 355 18.24 -2.89 -12.63
CA LEU A 355 17.15 -3.05 -11.67
C LEU A 355 15.79 -2.67 -12.25
N LEU A 356 15.74 -1.64 -13.10
CA LEU A 356 14.51 -1.29 -13.82
C LEU A 356 14.04 -2.43 -14.72
N ALA A 357 14.94 -3.05 -15.47
CA ALA A 357 14.62 -4.22 -16.30
C ALA A 357 14.13 -5.40 -15.45
N LEU A 358 14.75 -5.66 -14.29
CA LEU A 358 14.35 -6.71 -13.37
C LEU A 358 12.97 -6.42 -12.72
N ILE A 359 12.66 -5.16 -12.41
CA ILE A 359 11.32 -4.78 -11.91
C ILE A 359 10.27 -5.01 -12.98
N LEU A 360 10.51 -4.58 -14.22
CA LEU A 360 9.58 -4.82 -15.32
C LEU A 360 9.36 -6.32 -15.55
N TYR A 361 10.40 -7.13 -15.43
CA TYR A 361 10.29 -8.58 -15.47
C TYR A 361 9.49 -9.15 -14.28
N ASN A 362 9.70 -8.64 -13.05
CA ASN A 362 8.92 -9.07 -11.88
C ASN A 362 7.43 -8.67 -12.00
N ILE A 363 7.14 -7.48 -12.52
CA ILE A 363 5.77 -7.02 -12.79
C ILE A 363 5.10 -7.92 -13.85
N SER A 364 5.83 -8.48 -14.81
CA SER A 364 5.25 -9.36 -15.82
C SER A 364 4.63 -10.64 -15.24
N PHE A 365 4.96 -11.02 -13.99
CA PHE A 365 4.29 -12.12 -13.30
C PHE A 365 2.85 -11.79 -12.83
N ILE A 366 2.45 -10.52 -12.91
CA ILE A 366 1.07 -10.07 -12.66
C ILE A 366 0.20 -10.33 -13.91
N LEU A 367 0.79 -10.23 -15.09
CA LEU A 367 0.12 -10.39 -16.39
C LEU A 367 0.05 -11.87 -16.80
#